data_b02c5bdf54c5fb24563ec5be5eec4f44
#
_entry.id   b02c5bdf54c5fb24563ec5be5eec4f44
#
_cell.length_a   1.000
_cell.length_b   1.000
_cell.length_c   1.000
_cell.angle_alpha   90.00
_cell.angle_beta   90.00
_cell.angle_gamma   90.00
#
_symmetry.space_group_name_H-M   'P 1'
#
loop_
_entity.id
_entity.type
_entity.pdbx_description
1 polymer ?
#
loop_
_entity_poly.entity_id
_entity_poly.type
_entity_poly.pdbx_seq_one_letter_code
_entity_poly.pdbx_strand_id
1 'polypeptide(L)'
;IFIALTFGNIRAQIVTAIPASIKHATAAGIGLFIAYIALTNTGLIVTSEATITTLGDLSQPAVLVSLAGIFITAAFVVRRITGALLWGILATALLGWILAIAPWPEAVVGLPQLPVDLVGQAFVGLGGIFQGNFWELLTVLFVFLFVDLFDTVGTLTGLGIKTGYIGDRGELPRASQAFFADAVGTTVGGILGTSTVTTYIESASGISEGGRSGMTAIAVAVLFLISTLFIPLLAGIPSFATAPALIIVGVLMMGGVRYIAWDDPAEAIAAFLTLFIMPLSYSIADG
;
A
#
# COMPACT_ATOMS: atom_id res chain seq x y z
N ILE A 1 15.16 10.63 -11.37
CA ILE A 1 15.92 10.58 -10.10
C ILE A 1 16.06 9.14 -9.64
N PHE A 2 15.00 8.33 -9.48
CA PHE A 2 15.05 6.94 -9.01
C PHE A 2 16.03 6.07 -9.82
N ILE A 3 15.94 6.11 -11.14
CA ILE A 3 16.85 5.37 -12.03
C ILE A 3 18.30 5.80 -11.79
N ALA A 4 18.57 7.11 -11.72
CA ALA A 4 19.92 7.63 -11.49
C ALA A 4 20.51 7.17 -10.14
N LEU A 5 19.72 7.22 -9.07
CA LEU A 5 20.12 6.75 -7.74
C LEU A 5 20.35 5.23 -7.69
N THR A 6 19.62 4.46 -8.51
CA THR A 6 19.80 3.03 -8.60
C THR A 6 21.09 2.66 -9.35
N PHE A 7 21.43 3.36 -10.43
CA PHE A 7 22.71 3.16 -11.12
C PHE A 7 23.92 3.48 -10.22
N GLY A 8 23.81 4.49 -9.35
CA GLY A 8 24.85 4.80 -8.35
C GLY A 8 24.89 3.83 -7.16
N ASN A 9 24.01 2.82 -7.12
CA ASN A 9 23.81 1.92 -5.97
C ASN A 9 23.47 2.65 -4.63
N ILE A 10 23.09 3.93 -4.72
CA ILE A 10 22.84 4.80 -3.58
C ILE A 10 21.61 4.30 -2.79
N ARG A 11 20.54 3.88 -3.49
CA ARG A 11 19.33 3.31 -2.85
C ARG A 11 19.69 2.10 -1.96
N ALA A 12 20.48 1.17 -2.48
CA ALA A 12 20.91 0.00 -1.71
C ALA A 12 21.77 0.38 -0.50
N GLN A 13 22.62 1.38 -0.64
CA GLN A 13 23.44 1.89 0.48
C GLN A 13 22.58 2.56 1.55
N ILE A 14 21.59 3.38 1.18
CA ILE A 14 20.65 3.98 2.13
C ILE A 14 19.90 2.88 2.89
N VAL A 15 19.41 1.87 2.16
CA VAL A 15 18.68 0.74 2.76
C VAL A 15 19.55 -0.05 3.74
N THR A 16 20.81 -0.30 3.41
CA THR A 16 21.72 -1.02 4.31
C THR A 16 22.11 -0.19 5.54
N ALA A 17 22.10 1.14 5.43
CA ALA A 17 22.38 2.05 6.54
C ALA A 17 21.22 2.13 7.57
N ILE A 18 19.98 1.81 7.16
CA ILE A 18 18.82 1.83 8.06
C ILE A 18 18.85 0.59 8.97
N PRO A 19 18.76 0.77 10.31
CA PRO A 19 18.67 -0.34 11.25
C PRO A 19 17.52 -1.29 10.96
N ALA A 20 17.68 -2.57 11.25
CA ALA A 20 16.65 -3.59 10.98
C ALA A 20 15.33 -3.28 11.71
N SER A 21 15.39 -2.83 12.97
CA SER A 21 14.22 -2.45 13.75
C SER A 21 13.41 -1.34 13.08
N ILE A 22 14.06 -0.34 12.48
CA ILE A 22 13.36 0.74 11.77
C ILE A 22 12.69 0.22 10.50
N LYS A 23 13.32 -0.66 9.74
CA LYS A 23 12.68 -1.30 8.57
C LYS A 23 11.41 -2.06 8.95
N HIS A 24 11.46 -2.81 10.06
CA HIS A 24 10.30 -3.54 10.57
C HIS A 24 9.22 -2.61 11.09
N ALA A 25 9.61 -1.54 11.79
CA ALA A 25 8.70 -0.52 12.28
C ALA A 25 8.01 0.22 11.12
N THR A 26 8.75 0.58 10.06
CA THR A 26 8.19 1.22 8.87
C THR A 26 7.12 0.34 8.21
N ALA A 27 7.42 -0.94 7.96
CA ALA A 27 6.46 -1.86 7.38
C ALA A 27 5.18 -1.98 8.23
N ALA A 28 5.33 -2.10 9.54
CA ALA A 28 4.20 -2.19 10.46
C ALA A 28 3.46 -0.85 10.62
N GLY A 29 4.18 0.27 10.61
CA GLY A 29 3.61 1.63 10.62
C GLY A 29 2.74 1.92 9.39
N ILE A 30 3.21 1.52 8.20
CA ILE A 30 2.41 1.56 6.96
C ILE A 30 1.14 0.70 7.13
N GLY A 31 1.26 -0.50 7.71
CA GLY A 31 0.11 -1.36 7.99
C GLY A 31 -0.92 -0.69 8.91
N LEU A 32 -0.47 -0.06 10.00
CA LEU A 32 -1.33 0.71 10.91
C LEU A 32 -1.96 1.93 10.20
N PHE A 33 -1.18 2.63 9.39
CA PHE A 33 -1.65 3.76 8.60
C PHE A 33 -2.77 3.37 7.64
N ILE A 34 -2.59 2.29 6.87
CA ILE A 34 -3.62 1.77 5.95
C ILE A 34 -4.88 1.35 6.72
N ALA A 35 -4.72 0.65 7.84
CA ALA A 35 -5.84 0.25 8.68
C ALA A 35 -6.57 1.47 9.25
N TYR A 36 -5.86 2.51 9.66
CA TYR A 36 -6.44 3.73 10.19
C TYR A 36 -7.24 4.49 9.11
N ILE A 37 -6.70 4.63 7.89
CA ILE A 37 -7.44 5.19 6.74
C ILE A 37 -8.71 4.37 6.47
N ALA A 38 -8.62 3.05 6.51
CA ALA A 38 -9.78 2.19 6.33
C ALA A 38 -10.85 2.43 7.39
N LEU A 39 -10.47 2.55 8.66
CA LEU A 39 -11.38 2.84 9.78
C LEU A 39 -12.05 4.22 9.64
N THR A 40 -11.34 5.22 9.14
CA THR A 40 -11.92 6.55 8.88
C THR A 40 -12.84 6.55 7.66
N ASN A 41 -12.48 5.86 6.59
CA ASN A 41 -13.32 5.75 5.38
C ASN A 41 -14.63 5.00 5.62
N THR A 42 -14.69 4.13 6.62
CA THR A 42 -15.92 3.43 7.01
C THR A 42 -16.82 4.25 7.92
N GLY A 43 -16.30 5.33 8.51
CA GLY A 43 -17.00 6.07 9.56
C GLY A 43 -16.93 5.39 10.94
N LEU A 44 -16.11 4.33 11.11
CA LEU A 44 -15.82 3.75 12.43
C LEU A 44 -15.03 4.69 13.31
N ILE A 45 -14.11 5.46 12.71
CA ILE A 45 -13.41 6.57 13.36
C ILE A 45 -13.81 7.85 12.64
N VAL A 46 -14.23 8.85 13.39
CA VAL A 46 -14.63 10.17 12.88
C VAL A 46 -13.86 11.26 13.60
N THR A 47 -13.80 12.44 12.99
CA THR A 47 -13.17 13.62 13.60
C THR A 47 -13.99 14.11 14.79
N SER A 48 -13.31 14.59 15.84
CA SER A 48 -13.90 15.17 17.04
C SER A 48 -13.12 16.41 17.47
N GLU A 49 -13.80 17.49 17.74
CA GLU A 49 -13.17 18.73 18.22
C GLU A 49 -12.50 18.55 19.60
N ALA A 50 -13.02 17.64 20.42
CA ALA A 50 -12.51 17.43 21.79
C ALA A 50 -11.29 16.49 21.84
N THR A 51 -11.25 15.45 20.97
CA THR A 51 -10.27 14.36 21.07
C THR A 51 -9.53 14.09 19.75
N ILE A 52 -9.69 14.99 18.75
CA ILE A 52 -9.21 14.85 17.36
C ILE A 52 -9.97 13.74 16.63
N THR A 53 -10.06 12.54 17.22
CA THR A 53 -10.81 11.41 16.68
C THR A 53 -11.65 10.76 17.77
N THR A 54 -12.79 10.23 17.38
CA THR A 54 -13.71 9.47 18.26
C THR A 54 -14.35 8.33 17.49
N LEU A 55 -14.98 7.41 18.21
CA LEU A 55 -15.78 6.35 17.60
C LEU A 55 -17.00 6.96 16.92
N GLY A 56 -17.23 6.58 15.66
CA GLY A 56 -18.38 7.01 14.90
C GLY A 56 -19.68 6.36 15.35
N ASP A 57 -20.75 6.71 14.66
CA ASP A 57 -22.07 6.13 14.92
C ASP A 57 -22.17 4.70 14.37
N LEU A 58 -22.10 3.74 15.28
CA LEU A 58 -22.18 2.31 14.95
C LEU A 58 -23.56 1.86 14.45
N SER A 59 -24.59 2.70 14.57
CA SER A 59 -25.92 2.38 14.07
C SER A 59 -26.07 2.63 12.56
N GLN A 60 -25.12 3.32 11.94
CA GLN A 60 -25.14 3.58 10.51
C GLN A 60 -25.01 2.29 9.69
N PRO A 61 -25.89 2.06 8.70
CA PRO A 61 -25.89 0.82 7.91
C PRO A 61 -24.56 0.51 7.22
N ALA A 62 -23.86 1.53 6.70
CA ALA A 62 -22.55 1.37 6.07
C ALA A 62 -21.49 0.87 7.05
N VAL A 63 -21.49 1.39 8.30
CA VAL A 63 -20.60 0.96 9.36
C VAL A 63 -20.85 -0.49 9.75
N LEU A 64 -22.13 -0.87 9.91
CA LEU A 64 -22.53 -2.25 10.25
C LEU A 64 -22.12 -3.24 9.16
N VAL A 65 -22.31 -2.89 7.88
CA VAL A 65 -21.89 -3.74 6.75
C VAL A 65 -20.37 -3.84 6.69
N SER A 66 -19.65 -2.77 6.96
CA SER A 66 -18.19 -2.81 7.02
C SER A 66 -17.70 -3.71 8.16
N LEU A 67 -18.29 -3.61 9.35
CA LEU A 67 -17.97 -4.51 10.47
C LEU A 67 -18.24 -5.99 10.11
N ALA A 68 -19.39 -6.29 9.50
CA ALA A 68 -19.67 -7.63 9.00
C ALA A 68 -18.63 -8.07 7.96
N GLY A 69 -18.20 -7.16 7.07
CA GLY A 69 -17.14 -7.37 6.10
C GLY A 69 -15.80 -7.72 6.73
N ILE A 70 -15.43 -7.10 7.85
CA ILE A 70 -14.20 -7.43 8.59
C ILE A 70 -14.26 -8.89 9.07
N PHE A 71 -15.38 -9.31 9.66
CA PHE A 71 -15.54 -10.70 10.13
C PHE A 71 -15.54 -11.70 8.97
N ILE A 72 -16.20 -11.39 7.86
CA ILE A 72 -16.23 -12.23 6.66
C ILE A 72 -14.82 -12.39 6.08
N THR A 73 -14.12 -11.27 5.87
CA THR A 73 -12.76 -11.27 5.31
C THR A 73 -11.79 -11.99 6.23
N ALA A 74 -11.86 -11.74 7.55
CA ALA A 74 -11.06 -12.44 8.54
C ALA A 74 -11.33 -13.96 8.53
N ALA A 75 -12.59 -14.38 8.43
CA ALA A 75 -12.94 -15.79 8.35
C ALA A 75 -12.36 -16.46 7.09
N PHE A 76 -12.38 -15.77 5.94
CA PHE A 76 -11.78 -16.28 4.71
C PHE A 76 -10.25 -16.39 4.84
N VAL A 77 -9.58 -15.41 5.44
CA VAL A 77 -8.13 -15.43 5.67
C VAL A 77 -7.74 -16.56 6.64
N VAL A 78 -8.47 -16.71 7.76
CA VAL A 78 -8.23 -17.78 8.75
C VAL A 78 -8.44 -19.17 8.13
N ARG A 79 -9.44 -19.31 7.28
CA ARG A 79 -9.70 -20.55 6.52
C ARG A 79 -8.75 -20.77 5.34
N ARG A 80 -7.80 -19.85 5.12
CA ARG A 80 -6.83 -19.90 4.01
C ARG A 80 -7.47 -20.05 2.64
N ILE A 81 -8.62 -19.38 2.44
CA ILE A 81 -9.30 -19.36 1.13
C ILE A 81 -8.44 -18.54 0.16
N THR A 82 -8.11 -19.11 -0.99
CA THR A 82 -7.36 -18.42 -2.05
C THR A 82 -8.13 -17.18 -2.50
N GLY A 83 -7.49 -16.01 -2.52
CA GLY A 83 -8.14 -14.74 -2.84
C GLY A 83 -9.07 -14.21 -1.75
N ALA A 84 -8.85 -14.58 -0.46
CA ALA A 84 -9.69 -14.21 0.68
C ALA A 84 -10.02 -12.70 0.73
N LEU A 85 -9.05 -11.82 0.43
CA LEU A 85 -9.26 -10.37 0.41
C LEU A 85 -10.23 -9.96 -0.70
N LEU A 86 -10.07 -10.50 -1.91
CA LEU A 86 -10.97 -10.23 -3.03
C LEU A 86 -12.40 -10.69 -2.72
N TRP A 87 -12.55 -11.94 -2.25
CA TRP A 87 -13.86 -12.47 -1.87
C TRP A 87 -14.48 -11.68 -0.71
N GLY A 88 -13.67 -11.20 0.22
CA GLY A 88 -14.12 -10.33 1.31
C GLY A 88 -14.68 -9.01 0.80
N ILE A 89 -13.98 -8.34 -0.12
CA ILE A 89 -14.44 -7.11 -0.75
C ILE A 89 -15.75 -7.35 -1.51
N LEU A 90 -15.80 -8.38 -2.36
CA LEU A 90 -16.97 -8.69 -3.16
C LEU A 90 -18.19 -9.06 -2.30
N ALA A 91 -17.98 -9.86 -1.24
CA ALA A 91 -19.07 -10.22 -0.32
C ALA A 91 -19.61 -8.99 0.42
N THR A 92 -18.71 -8.10 0.88
CA THR A 92 -19.10 -6.86 1.57
C THR A 92 -19.81 -5.89 0.63
N ALA A 93 -19.32 -5.74 -0.61
CA ALA A 93 -19.97 -4.93 -1.63
C ALA A 93 -21.38 -5.47 -1.98
N LEU A 94 -21.47 -6.79 -2.16
CA LEU A 94 -22.76 -7.46 -2.42
C LEU A 94 -23.77 -7.22 -1.30
N LEU A 95 -23.34 -7.32 -0.04
CA LEU A 95 -24.19 -6.99 1.11
C LEU A 95 -24.66 -5.53 1.05
N GLY A 96 -23.75 -4.59 0.73
CA GLY A 96 -24.08 -3.18 0.59
C GLY A 96 -25.08 -2.90 -0.53
N TRP A 97 -24.98 -3.58 -1.66
CA TRP A 97 -25.91 -3.47 -2.79
C TRP A 97 -27.27 -4.09 -2.47
N ILE A 98 -27.31 -5.29 -1.87
CA ILE A 98 -28.58 -5.96 -1.48
C ILE A 98 -29.34 -5.14 -0.45
N LEU A 99 -28.64 -4.53 0.51
CA LEU A 99 -29.26 -3.67 1.53
C LEU A 99 -29.58 -2.25 1.02
N ALA A 100 -29.35 -1.98 -0.26
CA ALA A 100 -29.55 -0.67 -0.90
C ALA A 100 -28.79 0.49 -0.21
N ILE A 101 -27.67 0.19 0.43
CA ILE A 101 -26.77 1.19 1.06
C ILE A 101 -25.92 1.88 -0.01
N ALA A 102 -25.61 1.17 -1.08
CA ALA A 102 -24.90 1.69 -2.24
C ALA A 102 -25.67 1.33 -3.53
N PRO A 103 -25.57 2.18 -4.56
CA PRO A 103 -26.16 1.87 -5.86
C PRO A 103 -25.47 0.65 -6.50
N TRP A 104 -26.22 -0.13 -7.26
CA TRP A 104 -25.64 -1.19 -8.07
C TRP A 104 -24.72 -0.59 -9.14
N PRO A 105 -23.63 -1.29 -9.51
CA PRO A 105 -22.77 -0.85 -10.59
C PRO A 105 -23.57 -0.77 -11.91
N GLU A 106 -23.36 0.29 -12.68
CA GLU A 106 -24.08 0.52 -13.95
C GLU A 106 -23.79 -0.57 -14.98
N ALA A 107 -22.58 -1.11 -14.96
CA ALA A 107 -22.17 -2.21 -15.83
C ALA A 107 -21.11 -3.08 -15.13
N VAL A 108 -21.00 -4.33 -15.55
CA VAL A 108 -19.98 -5.26 -15.07
C VAL A 108 -18.71 -5.13 -15.91
N VAL A 109 -18.87 -4.94 -17.21
CA VAL A 109 -17.77 -4.85 -18.18
C VAL A 109 -17.94 -3.59 -19.01
N GLY A 110 -16.84 -2.92 -19.29
CA GLY A 110 -16.80 -1.76 -20.17
C GLY A 110 -15.44 -1.61 -20.85
N LEU A 111 -15.42 -0.89 -21.95
CA LEU A 111 -14.14 -0.54 -22.57
C LEU A 111 -13.40 0.47 -21.69
N PRO A 112 -12.12 0.22 -21.35
CA PRO A 112 -11.36 1.13 -20.54
C PRO A 112 -11.17 2.47 -21.29
N GLN A 113 -11.53 3.56 -20.64
CA GLN A 113 -11.17 4.89 -21.12
C GLN A 113 -9.72 5.15 -20.68
N LEU A 114 -8.81 5.02 -21.62
CA LEU A 114 -7.41 5.34 -21.35
C LEU A 114 -7.27 6.86 -21.17
N PRO A 115 -6.66 7.34 -20.07
CA PRO A 115 -6.44 8.76 -19.82
C PRO A 115 -5.30 9.29 -20.70
N VAL A 116 -5.54 9.32 -22.01
CA VAL A 116 -4.51 9.70 -23.01
C VAL A 116 -4.04 11.12 -22.78
N ASP A 117 -4.90 11.97 -22.24
CA ASP A 117 -4.63 13.38 -21.91
C ASP A 117 -3.56 13.52 -20.81
N LEU A 118 -3.38 12.51 -19.97
CA LEU A 118 -2.36 12.50 -18.90
C LEU A 118 -1.00 12.01 -19.40
N VAL A 119 -0.97 11.30 -20.53
CA VAL A 119 0.28 10.75 -21.05
C VAL A 119 1.21 11.89 -21.45
N GLY A 120 2.40 11.89 -20.89
CA GLY A 120 3.42 12.90 -21.15
C GLY A 120 3.24 14.24 -20.40
N GLN A 121 2.16 14.44 -19.63
CA GLN A 121 1.96 15.66 -18.84
C GLN A 121 3.10 15.91 -17.82
N ALA A 122 3.76 14.84 -17.37
CA ALA A 122 4.94 14.95 -16.53
C ALA A 122 6.06 15.79 -17.20
N PHE A 123 6.23 15.70 -18.54
CA PHE A 123 7.22 16.49 -19.28
C PHE A 123 6.79 17.95 -19.42
N VAL A 124 5.50 18.21 -19.58
CA VAL A 124 4.96 19.57 -19.64
C VAL A 124 5.11 20.23 -18.26
N GLY A 125 4.80 19.50 -17.18
CA GLY A 125 4.96 19.96 -15.80
C GLY A 125 6.42 20.28 -15.45
N LEU A 126 7.39 19.53 -15.97
CA LEU A 126 8.81 19.81 -15.77
C LEU A 126 9.20 21.21 -16.23
N GLY A 127 8.61 21.72 -17.33
CA GLY A 127 8.84 23.09 -17.80
C GLY A 127 8.37 24.15 -16.80
N GLY A 128 7.26 23.94 -16.10
CA GLY A 128 6.75 24.83 -15.06
C GLY A 128 7.53 24.80 -13.76
N ILE A 129 8.12 23.66 -13.43
CA ILE A 129 8.92 23.45 -12.23
C ILE A 129 10.16 24.37 -12.19
N PHE A 130 10.81 24.60 -13.33
CA PHE A 130 11.96 25.49 -13.43
C PHE A 130 11.61 26.99 -13.30
N GLN A 131 10.31 27.34 -13.33
CA GLN A 131 9.83 28.70 -13.12
C GLN A 131 9.43 28.97 -11.66
N GLY A 132 9.36 27.92 -10.83
CA GLY A 132 9.03 27.99 -9.42
C GLY A 132 10.24 28.17 -8.49
N ASN A 133 9.99 28.09 -7.20
CA ASN A 133 11.03 28.14 -6.17
C ASN A 133 11.83 26.83 -6.16
N PHE A 134 13.12 26.91 -6.49
CA PHE A 134 14.03 25.74 -6.51
C PHE A 134 14.01 24.94 -5.19
N TRP A 135 13.90 25.62 -4.05
CA TRP A 135 13.88 24.96 -2.74
C TRP A 135 12.59 24.19 -2.49
N GLU A 136 11.45 24.71 -2.92
CA GLU A 136 10.16 23.99 -2.84
C GLU A 136 10.18 22.74 -3.71
N LEU A 137 10.71 22.85 -4.93
CA LEU A 137 10.89 21.71 -5.81
C LEU A 137 11.77 20.63 -5.15
N LEU A 138 12.93 21.03 -4.61
CA LEU A 138 13.84 20.10 -3.97
C LEU A 138 13.18 19.40 -2.78
N THR A 139 12.42 20.13 -1.98
CA THR A 139 11.67 19.56 -0.83
C THR A 139 10.63 18.54 -1.30
N VAL A 140 9.81 18.89 -2.30
CA VAL A 140 8.79 17.99 -2.85
C VAL A 140 9.44 16.72 -3.42
N LEU A 141 10.49 16.87 -4.22
CA LEU A 141 11.23 15.73 -4.78
C LEU A 141 11.82 14.84 -3.69
N PHE A 142 12.38 15.45 -2.63
CA PHE A 142 12.95 14.72 -1.51
C PHE A 142 11.87 13.93 -0.74
N VAL A 143 10.73 14.55 -0.44
CA VAL A 143 9.62 13.90 0.25
C VAL A 143 9.10 12.70 -0.57
N PHE A 144 8.81 12.89 -1.87
CA PHE A 144 8.37 11.79 -2.72
C PHE A 144 9.42 10.68 -2.85
N LEU A 145 10.70 11.04 -2.95
CA LEU A 145 11.80 10.08 -2.99
C LEU A 145 11.84 9.23 -1.70
N PHE A 146 11.71 9.87 -0.55
CA PHE A 146 11.75 9.19 0.74
C PHE A 146 10.54 8.28 0.94
N VAL A 147 9.32 8.80 0.67
CA VAL A 147 8.10 8.00 0.79
C VAL A 147 8.20 6.73 -0.04
N ASP A 148 8.53 6.85 -1.33
CA ASP A 148 8.63 5.70 -2.23
C ASP A 148 9.77 4.75 -1.83
N LEU A 149 10.91 5.29 -1.38
CA LEU A 149 12.03 4.49 -0.91
C LEU A 149 11.63 3.64 0.31
N PHE A 150 11.03 4.26 1.33
CA PHE A 150 10.64 3.57 2.56
C PHE A 150 9.50 2.58 2.33
N ASP A 151 8.52 2.93 1.48
CA ASP A 151 7.44 2.02 1.11
C ASP A 151 7.98 0.77 0.43
N THR A 152 8.81 0.93 -0.60
CA THR A 152 9.45 -0.19 -1.30
C THR A 152 10.34 -1.02 -0.37
N VAL A 153 11.15 -0.38 0.48
CA VAL A 153 12.02 -1.08 1.45
C VAL A 153 11.21 -1.85 2.48
N GLY A 154 10.20 -1.20 3.06
CA GLY A 154 9.31 -1.83 4.05
C GLY A 154 8.61 -3.06 3.48
N THR A 155 8.04 -2.91 2.28
CA THR A 155 7.33 -4.00 1.60
C THR A 155 8.26 -5.13 1.17
N LEU A 156 9.40 -4.83 0.55
CA LEU A 156 10.38 -5.84 0.15
C LEU A 156 10.97 -6.59 1.35
N THR A 157 11.20 -5.90 2.47
CA THR A 157 11.66 -6.52 3.71
C THR A 157 10.57 -7.44 4.27
N GLY A 158 9.34 -6.95 4.37
CA GLY A 158 8.19 -7.74 4.82
C GLY A 158 7.95 -8.99 3.97
N LEU A 159 8.00 -8.85 2.65
CA LEU A 159 7.92 -9.97 1.71
C LEU A 159 9.09 -10.93 1.86
N GLY A 160 10.31 -10.42 1.95
CA GLY A 160 11.52 -11.22 2.08
C GLY A 160 11.53 -12.09 3.33
N ILE A 161 11.04 -11.57 4.46
CA ILE A 161 10.89 -12.32 5.71
C ILE A 161 9.80 -13.38 5.57
N LYS A 162 8.62 -12.99 5.08
CA LYS A 162 7.47 -13.89 4.97
C LYS A 162 7.73 -15.05 4.01
N THR A 163 8.54 -14.82 2.98
CA THR A 163 8.85 -15.82 1.94
C THR A 163 10.14 -16.59 2.20
N GLY A 164 10.89 -16.22 3.25
CA GLY A 164 12.18 -16.82 3.57
C GLY A 164 13.30 -16.46 2.56
N TYR A 165 13.15 -15.34 1.84
CA TYR A 165 14.19 -14.86 0.92
C TYR A 165 15.28 -14.06 1.63
N ILE A 166 15.00 -13.50 2.81
CA ILE A 166 15.99 -12.83 3.62
C ILE A 166 16.83 -13.89 4.32
N GLY A 167 18.14 -13.87 4.06
CA GLY A 167 19.11 -14.73 4.72
C GLY A 167 19.41 -14.30 6.16
N ASP A 168 20.25 -15.06 6.84
CA ASP A 168 20.64 -14.85 8.25
C ASP A 168 21.25 -13.48 8.54
N ARG A 169 21.75 -12.80 7.51
CA ARG A 169 22.31 -11.44 7.61
C ARG A 169 21.29 -10.32 7.45
N GLY A 170 20.01 -10.65 7.30
CA GLY A 170 18.94 -9.64 7.10
C GLY A 170 18.99 -8.96 5.72
N GLU A 171 19.76 -9.47 4.77
CA GLU A 171 19.92 -8.90 3.43
C GLU A 171 18.94 -9.58 2.44
N LEU A 172 18.26 -8.77 1.63
CA LEU A 172 17.42 -9.25 0.54
C LEU A 172 18.32 -9.60 -0.66
N PRO A 173 18.33 -10.85 -1.13
CA PRO A 173 19.07 -11.21 -2.33
C PRO A 173 18.59 -10.40 -3.54
N ARG A 174 19.52 -9.89 -4.35
CA ARG A 174 19.23 -9.09 -5.54
C ARG A 174 18.40 -7.83 -5.26
N ALA A 175 18.56 -7.20 -4.09
CA ALA A 175 17.87 -5.96 -3.75
C ALA A 175 18.04 -4.87 -4.83
N SER A 176 19.25 -4.75 -5.39
CA SER A 176 19.54 -3.76 -6.44
C SER A 176 18.68 -3.97 -7.70
N GLN A 177 18.45 -5.21 -8.12
CA GLN A 177 17.57 -5.51 -9.25
C GLN A 177 16.10 -5.24 -8.93
N ALA A 178 15.66 -5.53 -7.71
CA ALA A 178 14.31 -5.22 -7.27
C ALA A 178 14.06 -3.70 -7.27
N PHE A 179 15.00 -2.92 -6.72
CA PHE A 179 14.92 -1.46 -6.77
C PHE A 179 15.01 -0.88 -8.19
N PHE A 180 15.75 -1.53 -9.08
CA PHE A 180 15.79 -1.11 -10.47
C PHE A 180 14.44 -1.35 -11.18
N ALA A 181 13.81 -2.50 -10.96
CA ALA A 181 12.49 -2.80 -11.50
C ALA A 181 11.43 -1.81 -11.01
N ASP A 182 11.44 -1.50 -9.72
CA ASP A 182 10.61 -0.50 -9.09
C ASP A 182 10.81 0.91 -9.71
N ALA A 183 12.07 1.34 -9.87
CA ALA A 183 12.40 2.62 -10.47
C ALA A 183 11.94 2.73 -11.95
N VAL A 184 12.04 1.65 -12.70
CA VAL A 184 11.54 1.58 -14.09
C VAL A 184 10.01 1.66 -14.08
N GLY A 185 9.34 0.88 -13.23
CA GLY A 185 7.88 0.90 -13.09
C GLY A 185 7.36 2.30 -12.74
N THR A 186 7.93 2.94 -11.74
CA THR A 186 7.58 4.32 -11.32
C THR A 186 7.82 5.33 -12.44
N THR A 187 8.92 5.20 -13.19
CA THR A 187 9.22 6.11 -14.32
C THR A 187 8.20 5.93 -15.44
N VAL A 188 7.87 4.69 -15.80
CA VAL A 188 6.84 4.42 -16.81
C VAL A 188 5.47 4.92 -16.34
N GLY A 189 5.11 4.67 -15.07
CA GLY A 189 3.89 5.19 -14.46
C GLY A 189 3.80 6.72 -14.56
N GLY A 190 4.87 7.44 -14.22
CA GLY A 190 4.94 8.90 -14.34
C GLY A 190 4.78 9.40 -15.79
N ILE A 191 5.32 8.70 -16.78
CA ILE A 191 5.13 9.02 -18.20
C ILE A 191 3.68 8.81 -18.62
N LEU A 192 3.04 7.74 -18.12
CA LEU A 192 1.64 7.43 -18.41
C LEU A 192 0.65 8.30 -17.62
N GLY A 193 1.13 9.13 -16.69
CA GLY A 193 0.29 10.00 -15.87
C GLY A 193 -0.38 9.28 -14.69
N THR A 194 0.17 8.15 -14.23
CA THR A 194 -0.29 7.44 -13.05
C THR A 194 0.53 7.83 -11.81
N SER A 195 0.10 7.41 -10.62
CA SER A 195 0.92 7.49 -9.41
C SER A 195 2.15 6.58 -9.50
N THR A 196 3.02 6.65 -8.48
CA THR A 196 4.17 5.73 -8.38
C THR A 196 3.74 4.27 -8.44
N VAL A 197 4.56 3.43 -9.05
CA VAL A 197 4.39 1.98 -9.09
C VAL A 197 5.33 1.39 -8.04
N THR A 198 4.76 0.79 -7.01
CA THR A 198 5.51 0.25 -5.87
C THR A 198 5.23 -1.25 -5.68
N THR A 199 6.05 -1.90 -4.88
CA THR A 199 5.89 -3.32 -4.54
C THR A 199 4.74 -3.49 -3.54
N TYR A 200 3.82 -4.42 -3.80
CA TYR A 200 2.67 -4.71 -2.94
C TYR A 200 2.92 -5.90 -2.02
N ILE A 201 2.49 -5.77 -0.76
CA ILE A 201 2.61 -6.85 0.24
C ILE A 201 1.73 -8.05 -0.12
N GLU A 202 0.67 -7.85 -0.89
CA GLU A 202 -0.23 -8.88 -1.42
C GLU A 202 0.49 -9.87 -2.33
N SER A 203 1.64 -9.49 -2.91
CA SER A 203 2.54 -10.39 -3.64
C SER A 203 2.93 -11.62 -2.81
N ALA A 204 2.89 -11.51 -1.47
CA ALA A 204 3.13 -12.63 -0.58
C ALA A 204 2.15 -13.78 -0.80
N SER A 205 0.90 -13.50 -1.20
CA SER A 205 -0.06 -14.57 -1.48
C SER A 205 0.32 -15.37 -2.72
N GLY A 206 0.70 -14.70 -3.80
CA GLY A 206 1.19 -15.37 -5.00
C GLY A 206 2.46 -16.19 -4.78
N ILE A 207 3.38 -15.68 -3.95
CA ILE A 207 4.60 -16.40 -3.59
C ILE A 207 4.28 -17.63 -2.73
N SER A 208 3.32 -17.54 -1.81
CA SER A 208 2.91 -18.66 -0.97
C SER A 208 2.24 -19.79 -1.75
N GLU A 209 1.58 -19.46 -2.86
CA GLU A 209 0.99 -20.42 -3.82
C GLU A 209 2.04 -21.02 -4.79
N GLY A 210 3.32 -20.67 -4.63
CA GLY A 210 4.41 -21.23 -5.42
C GLY A 210 4.93 -20.32 -6.55
N GLY A 211 4.43 -19.10 -6.66
CA GLY A 211 4.90 -18.11 -7.63
C GLY A 211 6.30 -17.58 -7.27
N ARG A 212 7.34 -18.06 -7.96
CA ARG A 212 8.75 -17.72 -7.65
C ARG A 212 9.57 -17.30 -8.87
N SER A 213 8.92 -17.08 -9.99
CA SER A 213 9.58 -16.72 -11.24
C SER A 213 9.01 -15.43 -11.84
N GLY A 214 9.73 -14.83 -12.78
CA GLY A 214 9.25 -13.68 -13.55
C GLY A 214 7.95 -13.95 -14.33
N MET A 215 7.65 -15.23 -14.63
CA MET A 215 6.38 -15.63 -15.26
C MET A 215 5.17 -15.29 -14.37
N THR A 216 5.32 -15.38 -13.05
CA THR A 216 4.28 -14.94 -12.12
C THR A 216 3.99 -13.45 -12.27
N ALA A 217 5.04 -12.62 -12.37
CA ALA A 217 4.89 -11.19 -12.58
C ALA A 217 4.22 -10.86 -13.93
N ILE A 218 4.57 -11.59 -15.00
CA ILE A 218 3.93 -11.44 -16.32
C ILE A 218 2.44 -11.82 -16.23
N ALA A 219 2.11 -12.93 -15.58
CA ALA A 219 0.73 -13.35 -15.40
C ALA A 219 -0.09 -12.29 -14.63
N VAL A 220 0.48 -11.73 -13.56
CA VAL A 220 -0.14 -10.63 -12.80
C VAL A 220 -0.33 -9.40 -13.69
N ALA A 221 0.66 -9.02 -14.50
CA ALA A 221 0.55 -7.88 -15.43
C ALA A 221 -0.61 -8.09 -16.44
N VAL A 222 -0.72 -9.28 -17.01
CA VAL A 222 -1.83 -9.64 -17.92
C VAL A 222 -3.18 -9.56 -17.20
N LEU A 223 -3.26 -10.07 -15.97
CA LEU A 223 -4.50 -9.98 -15.17
C LEU A 223 -4.86 -8.54 -14.84
N PHE A 224 -3.89 -7.67 -14.55
CA PHE A 224 -4.16 -6.23 -14.39
C PHE A 224 -4.70 -5.61 -15.68
N LEU A 225 -4.14 -5.94 -16.84
CA LEU A 225 -4.68 -5.47 -18.13
C LEU A 225 -6.10 -5.96 -18.37
N ILE A 226 -6.40 -7.21 -18.06
CA ILE A 226 -7.76 -7.77 -18.17
C ILE A 226 -8.70 -7.07 -17.18
N SER A 227 -8.24 -6.77 -15.96
CA SER A 227 -9.04 -6.11 -14.93
C SER A 227 -9.53 -4.71 -15.35
N THR A 228 -8.84 -4.05 -16.29
CA THR A 228 -9.28 -2.76 -16.83
C THR A 228 -10.65 -2.85 -17.52
N LEU A 229 -11.03 -4.01 -18.04
CA LEU A 229 -12.36 -4.24 -18.61
C LEU A 229 -13.47 -4.23 -17.54
N PHE A 230 -13.12 -4.46 -16.28
CA PHE A 230 -14.03 -4.47 -15.14
C PHE A 230 -14.08 -3.14 -14.38
N ILE A 231 -13.51 -2.07 -14.93
CA ILE A 231 -13.51 -0.73 -14.30
C ILE A 231 -14.93 -0.29 -13.88
N PRO A 232 -16.00 -0.48 -14.67
CA PRO A 232 -17.34 -0.07 -14.24
C PRO A 232 -17.81 -0.82 -12.99
N LEU A 233 -17.52 -2.11 -12.87
CA LEU A 233 -17.80 -2.89 -11.65
C LEU A 233 -16.94 -2.40 -10.47
N LEU A 234 -15.64 -2.22 -10.69
CA LEU A 234 -14.71 -1.80 -9.66
C LEU A 234 -15.02 -0.40 -9.13
N ALA A 235 -15.41 0.53 -10.02
CA ALA A 235 -15.84 1.87 -9.65
C ALA A 235 -17.16 1.88 -8.84
N GLY A 236 -18.00 0.85 -9.01
CA GLY A 236 -19.24 0.66 -8.24
C GLY A 236 -19.01 0.08 -6.83
N ILE A 237 -17.79 -0.38 -6.48
CA ILE A 237 -17.47 -0.90 -5.15
C ILE A 237 -17.35 0.26 -4.17
N PRO A 238 -18.23 0.34 -3.15
CA PRO A 238 -18.18 1.43 -2.17
C PRO A 238 -16.97 1.31 -1.23
N SER A 239 -16.50 2.44 -0.71
CA SER A 239 -15.31 2.50 0.17
C SER A 239 -15.47 1.66 1.45
N PHE A 240 -16.67 1.58 1.99
CA PHE A 240 -16.93 0.74 3.16
C PHE A 240 -16.76 -0.77 2.88
N ALA A 241 -16.79 -1.19 1.61
CA ALA A 241 -16.59 -2.59 1.24
C ALA A 241 -15.10 -2.95 1.04
N THR A 242 -14.26 -1.98 0.69
CA THR A 242 -12.80 -2.19 0.55
C THR A 242 -12.08 -2.09 1.90
N ALA A 243 -12.60 -1.31 2.82
CA ALA A 243 -11.98 -1.07 4.13
C ALA A 243 -11.69 -2.34 4.94
N PRO A 244 -12.57 -3.36 5.01
CA PRO A 244 -12.28 -4.62 5.68
C PRO A 244 -11.00 -5.29 5.19
N ALA A 245 -10.79 -5.32 3.88
CA ALA A 245 -9.58 -5.90 3.30
C ALA A 245 -8.33 -5.10 3.69
N LEU A 246 -8.40 -3.76 3.66
CA LEU A 246 -7.29 -2.89 4.07
C LEU A 246 -6.93 -3.06 5.55
N ILE A 247 -7.91 -3.23 6.43
CA ILE A 247 -7.67 -3.53 7.84
C ILE A 247 -6.93 -4.87 7.99
N ILE A 248 -7.37 -5.91 7.29
CA ILE A 248 -6.70 -7.22 7.32
C ILE A 248 -5.29 -7.14 6.73
N VAL A 249 -5.07 -6.38 5.66
CA VAL A 249 -3.71 -6.12 5.12
C VAL A 249 -2.85 -5.45 6.20
N GLY A 250 -3.37 -4.43 6.88
CA GLY A 250 -2.69 -3.81 8.01
C GLY A 250 -2.26 -4.83 9.07
N VAL A 251 -3.16 -5.73 9.47
CA VAL A 251 -2.84 -6.83 10.41
C VAL A 251 -1.74 -7.74 9.88
N LEU A 252 -1.77 -8.10 8.59
CA LEU A 252 -0.74 -8.94 7.98
C LEU A 252 0.65 -8.27 7.98
N MET A 253 0.70 -6.94 7.87
CA MET A 253 1.94 -6.16 7.92
C MET A 253 2.52 -6.04 9.34
N MET A 254 1.71 -6.23 10.39
CA MET A 254 2.18 -6.20 11.78
C MET A 254 3.14 -7.33 12.15
N GLY A 255 3.28 -8.34 11.29
CA GLY A 255 4.17 -9.50 11.55
C GLY A 255 5.65 -9.14 11.79
N GLY A 256 6.11 -7.98 11.30
CA GLY A 256 7.47 -7.48 11.48
C GLY A 256 7.77 -6.95 12.90
N VAL A 257 6.75 -6.55 13.65
CA VAL A 257 6.90 -5.93 14.99
C VAL A 257 7.67 -6.83 15.97
N ARG A 258 7.55 -8.14 15.85
CA ARG A 258 8.28 -9.11 16.68
C ARG A 258 9.80 -9.13 16.48
N TYR A 259 10.29 -8.56 15.40
CA TYR A 259 11.73 -8.49 15.09
C TYR A 259 12.35 -7.14 15.46
N ILE A 260 11.57 -6.23 16.05
CA ILE A 260 12.07 -4.97 16.60
C ILE A 260 12.80 -5.29 17.90
N ALA A 261 13.98 -4.72 18.08
CA ALA A 261 14.78 -4.87 19.30
C ALA A 261 14.22 -4.00 20.43
N TRP A 262 13.13 -4.44 21.04
CA TRP A 262 12.44 -3.71 22.12
C TRP A 262 13.27 -3.58 23.40
N ASP A 263 14.26 -4.44 23.57
CA ASP A 263 15.18 -4.43 24.73
C ASP A 263 16.26 -3.36 24.62
N ASP A 264 16.52 -2.81 23.41
CA ASP A 264 17.37 -1.66 23.20
C ASP A 264 16.53 -0.38 23.21
N PRO A 265 16.70 0.51 24.22
CA PRO A 265 15.90 1.73 24.32
C PRO A 265 16.02 2.66 23.11
N ALA A 266 17.19 2.74 22.46
CA ALA A 266 17.39 3.60 21.32
C ALA A 266 16.59 3.14 20.09
N GLU A 267 16.66 1.83 19.80
CA GLU A 267 15.88 1.23 18.70
C GLU A 267 14.38 1.19 19.02
N ALA A 268 14.00 0.88 20.27
CA ALA A 268 12.61 0.82 20.71
C ALA A 268 11.91 2.18 20.61
N ILE A 269 12.54 3.27 21.03
CA ILE A 269 11.98 4.62 20.95
C ILE A 269 11.77 5.02 19.48
N ALA A 270 12.80 4.83 18.65
CA ALA A 270 12.71 5.17 17.24
C ALA A 270 11.63 4.35 16.52
N ALA A 271 11.56 3.04 16.77
CA ALA A 271 10.54 2.16 16.21
C ALA A 271 9.12 2.53 16.68
N PHE A 272 8.96 2.85 17.97
CA PHE A 272 7.67 3.27 18.52
C PHE A 272 7.20 4.58 17.88
N LEU A 273 8.06 5.57 17.73
CA LEU A 273 7.72 6.83 17.09
C LEU A 273 7.30 6.62 15.64
N THR A 274 8.05 5.80 14.89
CA THR A 274 7.71 5.44 13.51
C THR A 274 6.32 4.79 13.41
N LEU A 275 6.02 3.81 14.28
CA LEU A 275 4.74 3.13 14.31
C LEU A 275 3.56 4.06 14.64
N PHE A 276 3.80 5.03 15.54
CA PHE A 276 2.74 5.85 16.11
C PHE A 276 2.48 7.12 15.29
N ILE A 277 3.54 7.75 14.78
CA ILE A 277 3.42 9.01 14.03
C ILE A 277 2.78 8.78 12.67
N MET A 278 3.14 7.74 11.92
CA MET A 278 2.59 7.48 10.59
C MET A 278 1.06 7.52 10.51
N PRO A 279 0.30 6.75 11.32
CA PRO A 279 -1.16 6.82 11.28
C PRO A 279 -1.72 8.15 11.80
N LEU A 280 -1.08 8.79 12.77
CA LEU A 280 -1.58 10.03 13.36
C LEU A 280 -1.34 11.26 12.49
N SER A 281 -0.22 11.32 11.77
CA SER A 281 0.10 12.42 10.85
C SER A 281 -0.55 12.26 9.47
N TYR A 282 -1.17 11.11 9.19
CA TYR A 282 -1.62 10.75 7.83
C TYR A 282 -0.48 10.78 6.80
N SER A 283 0.75 10.51 7.23
CA SER A 283 1.95 10.61 6.40
C SER A 283 2.94 9.50 6.72
N ILE A 284 3.35 8.76 5.69
CA ILE A 284 4.42 7.76 5.80
C ILE A 284 5.78 8.45 6.02
N ALA A 285 5.94 9.66 5.48
CA ALA A 285 7.20 10.40 5.55
C ALA A 285 7.51 10.97 6.93
N ASP A 286 6.50 11.24 7.75
CA ASP A 286 6.65 11.86 9.06
C ASP A 286 6.98 10.84 10.16
N GLY A 287 6.74 9.58 9.91
CA GLY A 287 7.06 8.46 10.81
C GLY A 287 8.46 7.93 10.62
#